data_62cfee8560c86fc22ffa8532f291d97e
#
_entry.id   62cfee8560c86fc22ffa8532f291d97e
#
_cell.length_a   1.000
_cell.length_b   1.000
_cell.length_c   1.000
_cell.angle_alpha   90.00
_cell.angle_beta   90.00
_cell.angle_gamma   90.00
#
_symmetry.space_group_name_H-M   'P 1'
#
loop_
_entity.id
_entity.type
_entity.pdbx_description
1 polymer ?
#
loop_
_entity_poly.entity_id
_entity_poly.type
_entity_poly.pdbx_seq_one_letter_code
_entity_poly.pdbx_strand_id
1 'polypeptide(L)'
;LGELLAEPHKEYLTTLDPVLDDINAISHITGGGLRKNLPRVFDKKLTAKINKKSWSIPPLFRSIMKQGNVSENEMFDVFNMGVGIILIVDPAKKNIILDQCENSWVIGELFSKKQDEENVQIL
;
A
#
# COMPACT_ATOMS: atom_id res chain seq x y z
N LEU A 1 6.21 -5.83 -13.46
CA LEU A 1 5.09 -6.10 -12.58
C LEU A 1 5.59 -6.63 -11.26
N GLY A 2 4.95 -6.27 -10.17
CA GLY A 2 5.39 -6.64 -8.84
C GLY A 2 4.24 -6.80 -7.88
N GLU A 3 4.54 -7.42 -6.74
CA GLU A 3 3.60 -7.53 -5.64
C GLU A 3 3.72 -6.33 -4.72
N LEU A 4 2.59 -5.94 -4.14
CA LEU A 4 2.53 -4.86 -3.17
C LEU A 4 2.30 -5.45 -1.78
N LEU A 5 3.25 -5.23 -0.88
CA LEU A 5 3.16 -5.67 0.50
C LEU A 5 3.01 -4.46 1.40
N ALA A 6 2.03 -4.51 2.28
CA ALA A 6 1.74 -3.40 3.17
C ALA A 6 2.16 -3.72 4.60
N GLU A 7 2.53 -2.70 5.32
CA GLU A 7 2.85 -2.79 6.73
C GLU A 7 2.31 -1.58 7.49
N PRO A 8 1.63 -1.78 8.63
CA PRO A 8 1.04 -0.69 9.39
C PRO A 8 2.00 -0.02 10.35
N HIS A 9 3.18 -0.60 10.58
CA HIS A 9 4.01 -0.31 11.72
C HIS A 9 5.05 0.80 11.51
N LYS A 10 5.53 1.35 12.62
CA LYS A 10 6.36 2.55 12.66
C LYS A 10 7.87 2.32 12.57
N GLU A 11 8.37 1.15 12.95
CA GLU A 11 9.80 0.88 12.96
C GLU A 11 10.24 0.08 11.75
N TYR A 12 10.11 0.71 10.60
CA TYR A 12 10.33 0.04 9.32
C TYR A 12 11.79 -0.31 9.08
N LEU A 13 12.72 0.57 9.45
CA LEU A 13 14.13 0.37 9.14
C LEU A 13 14.70 -0.89 9.78
N THR A 14 14.40 -1.12 11.04
CA THR A 14 14.89 -2.30 11.75
C THR A 14 14.28 -3.58 11.18
N THR A 15 12.98 -3.55 10.87
CA THR A 15 12.27 -4.70 10.33
C THR A 15 12.71 -5.03 8.91
N LEU A 16 12.95 -4.00 8.07
CA LEU A 16 13.23 -4.17 6.66
C LEU A 16 14.71 -4.38 6.35
N ASP A 17 15.61 -3.99 7.26
CA ASP A 17 17.05 -4.04 7.01
C ASP A 17 17.52 -5.42 6.48
N PRO A 18 17.09 -6.56 7.06
CA PRO A 18 17.51 -7.86 6.54
C PRO A 18 17.01 -8.19 5.13
N VAL A 19 15.99 -7.52 4.63
CA VAL A 19 15.38 -7.82 3.33
C VAL A 19 15.43 -6.67 2.33
N LEU A 20 16.20 -5.61 2.64
CA LEU A 20 16.27 -4.43 1.76
C LEU A 20 16.68 -4.78 0.33
N ASP A 21 17.58 -5.74 0.15
CA ASP A 21 18.06 -6.13 -1.17
C ASP A 21 16.97 -6.83 -1.99
N ASP A 22 15.92 -7.32 -1.36
CA ASP A 22 14.82 -8.02 -2.01
C ASP A 22 13.63 -7.09 -2.32
N ILE A 23 13.77 -5.80 -2.00
CA ILE A 23 12.72 -4.81 -2.18
C ILE A 23 13.09 -3.89 -3.34
N ASN A 24 12.19 -3.75 -4.31
CA ASN A 24 12.39 -2.90 -5.47
C ASN A 24 12.11 -1.43 -5.19
N ALA A 25 11.11 -1.15 -4.38
CA ALA A 25 10.75 0.22 -4.02
C ALA A 25 9.96 0.22 -2.71
N ILE A 26 10.02 1.36 -2.01
CA ILE A 26 9.32 1.56 -0.75
C ILE A 26 8.52 2.86 -0.85
N SER A 27 7.23 2.80 -0.54
CA SER A 27 6.37 3.97 -0.45
C SER A 27 5.91 4.15 0.98
N HIS A 28 6.22 5.29 1.56
CA HIS A 28 5.73 5.68 2.89
C HIS A 28 4.39 6.40 2.71
N ILE A 29 3.34 5.87 3.31
CA ILE A 29 2.00 6.42 3.14
C ILE A 29 1.72 7.47 4.22
N THR A 30 1.78 8.73 3.80
CA THR A 30 1.59 9.89 4.65
C THR A 30 0.35 10.67 4.21
N GLY A 31 0.30 11.97 4.48
CA GLY A 31 -0.81 12.81 4.03
C GLY A 31 -1.03 12.71 2.53
N GLY A 32 -2.28 12.60 2.11
CA GLY A 32 -2.64 12.34 0.73
C GLY A 32 -2.97 10.88 0.44
N GLY A 33 -2.68 9.98 1.38
CA GLY A 33 -3.07 8.57 1.31
C GLY A 33 -2.37 7.77 0.22
N LEU A 34 -2.94 6.60 -0.07
CA LEU A 34 -2.40 5.67 -1.06
C LEU A 34 -2.32 6.27 -2.46
N ARG A 35 -3.37 6.96 -2.90
CA ARG A 35 -3.44 7.48 -4.27
C ARG A 35 -2.37 8.51 -4.58
N LYS A 36 -1.99 9.30 -3.59
CA LYS A 36 -1.00 10.37 -3.80
C LYS A 36 0.43 9.91 -3.57
N ASN A 37 0.65 9.03 -2.61
CA ASN A 37 1.99 8.61 -2.24
C ASN A 37 2.52 7.45 -3.08
N LEU A 38 1.70 6.45 -3.36
CA LEU A 38 2.15 5.25 -4.04
C LEU A 38 2.68 5.48 -5.47
N PRO A 39 2.05 6.31 -6.31
CA PRO A 39 2.54 6.52 -7.67
C PRO A 39 3.93 7.14 -7.78
N ARG A 40 4.45 7.69 -6.69
CA ARG A 40 5.77 8.32 -6.68
C ARG A 40 6.92 7.33 -6.83
N VAL A 41 6.66 6.06 -6.55
CA VAL A 41 7.70 5.04 -6.50
C VAL A 41 7.65 4.02 -7.62
N PHE A 42 6.77 4.19 -8.60
CA PHE A 42 6.74 3.32 -9.77
C PHE A 42 6.47 4.13 -11.05
N ASP A 43 6.69 3.48 -12.20
CA ASP A 43 6.55 4.11 -13.51
C ASP A 43 5.09 4.50 -13.81
N LYS A 44 4.88 5.63 -14.46
CA LYS A 44 3.56 6.12 -14.87
C LYS A 44 2.81 5.16 -15.80
N LYS A 45 3.53 4.24 -16.43
CA LYS A 45 2.95 3.22 -17.31
C LYS A 45 2.31 2.07 -16.55
N LEU A 46 2.42 2.07 -15.23
CA LEU A 46 1.88 1.02 -14.38
C LEU A 46 0.71 1.53 -13.57
N THR A 47 -0.15 0.60 -13.15
CA THR A 47 -1.22 0.86 -12.21
C THR A 47 -1.13 -0.13 -11.05
N ALA A 48 -1.35 0.36 -9.84
CA ALA A 48 -1.44 -0.46 -8.65
C ALA A 48 -2.89 -0.80 -8.38
N LYS A 49 -3.23 -2.07 -8.38
CA LYS A 49 -4.57 -2.55 -8.01
C LYS A 49 -4.54 -3.01 -6.56
N ILE A 50 -5.20 -2.25 -5.71
CA ILE A 50 -5.22 -2.46 -4.27
C ILE A 50 -6.51 -3.18 -3.88
N ASN A 51 -6.37 -4.29 -3.16
CA ASN A 51 -7.50 -5.03 -2.63
C ASN A 51 -7.86 -4.52 -1.24
N LYS A 52 -8.88 -3.69 -1.16
CA LYS A 52 -9.29 -3.09 0.12
C LYS A 52 -9.85 -4.10 1.12
N LYS A 53 -10.16 -5.30 0.67
CA LYS A 53 -10.60 -6.39 1.55
C LYS A 53 -9.44 -7.17 2.15
N SER A 54 -8.19 -6.88 1.74
CA SER A 54 -7.03 -7.61 2.24
C SER A 54 -6.66 -7.26 3.68
N TRP A 55 -7.22 -6.20 4.23
CA TRP A 55 -7.01 -5.81 5.62
C TRP A 55 -8.27 -5.21 6.23
N SER A 56 -8.29 -5.12 7.57
CA SER A 56 -9.36 -4.43 8.30
C SER A 56 -8.95 -2.99 8.54
N ILE A 57 -9.75 -2.06 8.07
CA ILE A 57 -9.51 -0.63 8.30
C ILE A 57 -9.66 -0.37 9.81
N PRO A 58 -8.68 0.28 10.47
CA PRO A 58 -8.75 0.53 11.90
C PRO A 58 -10.03 1.28 12.30
N PRO A 59 -10.60 0.97 13.48
CA PRO A 59 -11.86 1.57 13.93
C PRO A 59 -11.87 3.09 13.97
N LEU A 60 -10.71 3.71 14.23
CA LEU A 60 -10.60 5.17 14.24
C LEU A 60 -11.06 5.77 12.92
N PHE A 61 -10.61 5.21 11.80
CA PHE A 61 -10.98 5.72 10.48
C PHE A 61 -12.45 5.51 10.16
N ARG A 62 -13.02 4.38 10.61
CA ARG A 62 -14.45 4.13 10.45
C ARG A 62 -15.28 5.14 11.24
N SER A 63 -14.83 5.51 12.45
CA SER A 63 -15.47 6.54 13.26
C SER A 63 -15.45 7.91 12.58
N ILE A 64 -14.32 8.27 11.99
CA ILE A 64 -14.17 9.53 11.26
C ILE A 64 -15.15 9.58 10.08
N MET A 65 -15.25 8.49 9.32
CA MET A 65 -16.21 8.41 8.21
C MET A 65 -17.63 8.64 8.66
N LYS A 66 -18.03 7.98 9.74
CA LYS A 66 -19.38 8.01 10.25
C LYS A 66 -19.73 9.40 10.82
N GLN A 67 -18.86 9.96 11.66
CA GLN A 67 -19.11 11.22 12.33
C GLN A 67 -19.00 12.42 11.39
N GLY A 68 -18.04 12.36 10.47
CA GLY A 68 -17.82 13.43 9.50
C GLY A 68 -18.62 13.30 8.22
N ASN A 69 -19.38 12.21 8.06
CA ASN A 69 -20.11 11.90 6.83
C ASN A 69 -19.18 11.93 5.61
N VAL A 70 -17.97 11.37 5.76
CA VAL A 70 -16.95 11.34 4.73
C VAL A 70 -17.04 10.01 3.98
N SER A 71 -16.98 10.04 2.65
CA SER A 71 -17.00 8.81 1.86
C SER A 71 -15.71 8.03 2.01
N GLU A 72 -15.76 6.72 1.76
CA GLU A 72 -14.58 5.86 1.78
C GLU A 72 -13.51 6.35 0.79
N ASN A 73 -13.91 6.77 -0.40
CA ASN A 73 -12.99 7.28 -1.39
C ASN A 73 -12.25 8.53 -0.91
N GLU A 74 -12.94 9.45 -0.26
CA GLU A 74 -12.32 10.63 0.31
C GLU A 74 -11.34 10.28 1.43
N MET A 75 -11.68 9.26 2.24
CA MET A 75 -10.78 8.77 3.28
C MET A 75 -9.45 8.26 2.70
N PHE A 76 -9.50 7.51 1.61
CA PHE A 76 -8.29 7.02 0.95
C PHE A 76 -7.46 8.13 0.30
N ASP A 77 -8.05 9.27 0.02
CA ASP A 77 -7.33 10.43 -0.53
C ASP A 77 -6.61 11.24 0.55
N VAL A 78 -6.99 11.08 1.81
CA VAL A 78 -6.48 11.90 2.92
C VAL A 78 -5.68 11.08 3.92
N PHE A 79 -6.14 9.89 4.27
CA PHE A 79 -5.57 9.07 5.33
C PHE A 79 -4.89 7.81 4.79
N ASN A 80 -3.98 7.26 5.60
CA ASN A 80 -3.32 6.00 5.24
C ASN A 80 -4.20 4.76 5.44
N MET A 81 -5.31 4.91 6.14
CA MET A 81 -6.30 3.84 6.39
C MET A 81 -5.71 2.59 7.04
N GLY A 82 -4.65 2.75 7.82
CA GLY A 82 -3.97 1.66 8.50
C GLY A 82 -2.78 1.09 7.74
N VAL A 83 -2.47 1.66 6.59
CA VAL A 83 -1.31 1.23 5.78
C VAL A 83 -0.21 2.27 5.93
N GLY A 84 0.84 1.94 6.68
CA GLY A 84 1.92 2.89 6.93
C GLY A 84 3.00 2.89 5.85
N ILE A 85 3.24 1.73 5.26
CA ILE A 85 4.29 1.58 4.25
C ILE A 85 3.87 0.50 3.25
N ILE A 86 4.26 0.69 1.99
CA ILE A 86 4.04 -0.32 0.95
C ILE A 86 5.38 -0.63 0.30
N LEU A 87 5.65 -1.93 0.16
CA LEU A 87 6.86 -2.44 -0.47
C LEU A 87 6.49 -3.02 -1.82
N ILE A 88 7.27 -2.66 -2.84
CA ILE A 88 7.13 -3.25 -4.17
C ILE A 88 8.23 -4.29 -4.31
N VAL A 89 7.83 -5.54 -4.52
CA VAL A 89 8.75 -6.67 -4.57
C VAL A 89 8.49 -7.54 -5.79
N ASP A 90 9.52 -8.27 -6.20
CA ASP A 90 9.39 -9.31 -7.21
C ASP A 90 8.52 -10.43 -6.62
N PRO A 91 7.53 -10.98 -7.36
CA PRO A 91 6.71 -12.07 -6.84
C PRO A 91 7.51 -13.26 -6.30
N ALA A 92 8.69 -13.53 -6.87
CA ALA A 92 9.56 -14.60 -6.38
C ALA A 92 10.14 -14.33 -5.00
N LYS A 93 10.17 -13.07 -4.54
CA LYS A 93 10.72 -12.66 -3.25
C LYS A 93 9.65 -12.42 -2.18
N LYS A 94 8.39 -12.53 -2.54
CA LYS A 94 7.26 -12.22 -1.67
C LYS A 94 7.31 -12.97 -0.34
N ASN A 95 7.52 -14.28 -0.39
CA ASN A 95 7.47 -15.12 0.81
C ASN A 95 8.61 -14.80 1.79
N ILE A 96 9.79 -14.45 1.28
CA ILE A 96 10.93 -14.09 2.12
C ILE A 96 10.58 -12.85 2.96
N ILE A 97 9.96 -11.87 2.32
CA ILE A 97 9.61 -10.61 2.98
C ILE A 97 8.45 -10.80 3.96
N LEU A 98 7.45 -11.58 3.59
CA LEU A 98 6.33 -11.88 4.48
C LEU A 98 6.78 -12.62 5.73
N ASP A 99 7.74 -13.53 5.60
CA ASP A 99 8.30 -14.25 6.75
C ASP A 99 9.08 -13.33 7.69
N GLN A 100 9.81 -12.38 7.11
CA GLN A 100 10.61 -11.43 7.89
C GLN A 100 9.77 -10.36 8.57
N CYS A 101 8.70 -9.93 7.93
CA CYS A 101 7.83 -8.85 8.41
C CYS A 101 6.49 -9.43 8.88
N GLU A 102 6.40 -9.76 10.17
CA GLU A 102 5.26 -10.49 10.76
C GLU A 102 3.89 -9.87 10.49
N ASN A 103 3.81 -8.55 10.48
CA ASN A 103 2.54 -7.85 10.32
C ASN A 103 2.26 -7.40 8.89
N SER A 104 3.07 -7.87 7.94
CA SER A 104 2.88 -7.54 6.54
C SER A 104 1.88 -8.48 5.87
N TRP A 105 1.30 -8.00 4.78
CA TRP A 105 0.36 -8.79 3.97
C TRP A 105 0.44 -8.32 2.52
N VAL A 106 -0.05 -9.16 1.59
CA VAL A 106 -0.17 -8.78 0.19
C VAL A 106 -1.39 -7.88 0.03
N ILE A 107 -1.17 -6.62 -0.32
CA ILE A 107 -2.25 -5.66 -0.47
C ILE A 107 -2.73 -5.52 -1.91
N GLY A 108 -1.92 -5.93 -2.87
CA GLY A 108 -2.28 -5.82 -4.28
C GLY A 108 -1.12 -6.15 -5.21
N GLU A 109 -1.28 -5.75 -6.45
CA GLU A 109 -0.30 -6.02 -7.50
C GLU A 109 -0.18 -4.83 -8.45
N LEU A 110 0.98 -4.76 -9.14
CA LEU A 110 1.20 -3.80 -10.21
C LEU A 110 0.90 -4.45 -11.56
N PHE A 111 0.23 -3.71 -12.41
CA PHE A 111 -0.10 -4.13 -13.78
C PHE A 111 0.29 -3.03 -14.77
N SER A 112 0.42 -3.39 -16.03
CA SER A 112 0.54 -2.39 -17.09
C SER A 112 -0.74 -1.58 -17.16
N LYS A 113 -0.60 -0.27 -17.14
CA LYS A 113 -1.75 0.64 -17.18
C LYS A 113 -2.32 0.71 -18.59
N LYS A 114 -3.63 0.55 -18.69
CA LYS A 114 -4.36 0.76 -19.93
C LYS A 114 -4.73 2.24 -20.06
N GLN A 115 -5.10 2.65 -21.28
CA GLN A 115 -5.62 3.98 -21.51
C GLN A 115 -6.83 4.21 -20.61
N ASP A 116 -6.95 5.38 -20.02
CA ASP A 116 -8.03 5.79 -19.13
C ASP A 116 -8.02 5.15 -17.74
N GLU A 117 -7.03 4.33 -17.41
CA GLU A 117 -6.87 3.83 -16.04
C GLU A 117 -6.09 4.83 -15.17
N GLU A 118 -6.44 4.88 -13.89
CA GLU A 118 -5.67 5.64 -12.90
C GLU A 118 -4.45 4.84 -12.46
N ASN A 119 -3.45 5.53 -11.93
CA ASN A 119 -2.24 4.87 -11.45
C ASN A 119 -2.46 4.04 -10.18
N VAL A 120 -3.51 4.34 -9.42
CA VAL A 120 -3.89 3.55 -8.24
C VAL A 120 -5.39 3.28 -8.31
N GLN A 121 -5.75 2.00 -8.23
CA GLN A 121 -7.13 1.57 -8.21
C GLN A 121 -7.38 0.82 -6.91
N ILE A 122 -8.36 1.28 -6.12
CA ILE A 122 -8.73 0.65 -4.85
C ILE A 122 -10.03 -0.10 -5.07
N LEU A 123 -9.96 -1.42 -5.04
CA LEU A 123 -11.05 -2.28 -5.48
C LEU A 123 -11.70 -3.08 -4.34
#